data_08040b0a9581b7db052123b0783c315b
#
_entry.id   08040b0a9581b7db052123b0783c315b
#
_cell.length_a   1.000
_cell.length_b   1.000
_cell.length_c   1.000
_cell.angle_alpha   90.00
_cell.angle_beta   90.00
_cell.angle_gamma   90.00
#
_symmetry.space_group_name_H-M   'P 1'
#
loop_
_entity.id
_entity.type
_entity.pdbx_description
1 polymer ?
#
loop_
_entity_poly.entity_id
_entity_poly.type
_entity_poly.pdbx_seq_one_letter_code
_entity_poly.pdbx_strand_id
1 'polypeptide(L)'
;MGVPRADGYFGNCDPKIKKNFRTRCSALIKFDNQNFLIDTSPDLRTQLLLNKIKTIDKVFYTHLHADQTHGINDLRPFYLKNQKQIPVYADKKTSKFLYSTFKY
;
A
#
# COMPACT_ATOMS: atom_id res chain seq x y z
N MET A 1 3.55 11.58 -3.60
CA MET A 1 2.69 12.24 -2.60
C MET A 1 1.20 12.19 -2.95
N GLY A 2 0.83 11.69 -4.07
CA GLY A 2 -0.55 11.74 -4.55
C GLY A 2 -0.90 13.10 -5.16
N VAL A 3 -2.03 13.15 -5.87
CA VAL A 3 -2.57 14.37 -6.47
C VAL A 3 -4.08 14.40 -6.19
N PRO A 4 -4.62 15.45 -5.56
CA PRO A 4 -3.88 16.58 -4.97
C PRO A 4 -3.09 16.15 -3.74
N ARG A 5 -2.15 16.99 -3.32
CA ARG A 5 -1.52 16.82 -2.02
C ARG A 5 -2.56 17.06 -0.92
N ALA A 6 -2.20 16.73 0.31
CA ALA A 6 -3.08 16.90 1.46
C ALA A 6 -3.54 18.36 1.66
N ASP A 7 -2.76 19.32 1.18
CA ASP A 7 -3.11 20.74 1.21
C ASP A 7 -3.99 21.19 0.03
N GLY A 8 -4.38 20.25 -0.85
CA GLY A 8 -5.23 20.54 -2.00
C GLY A 8 -4.47 20.98 -3.25
N TYR A 9 -3.14 20.99 -3.23
CA TYR A 9 -2.35 21.47 -4.36
C TYR A 9 -2.24 20.42 -5.47
N PHE A 10 -2.63 20.79 -6.68
CA PHE A 10 -2.62 19.95 -7.87
C PHE A 10 -1.36 20.09 -8.74
N GLY A 11 -0.46 21.03 -8.39
CA GLY A 11 0.65 21.36 -9.28
C GLY A 11 0.15 21.96 -10.58
N ASN A 12 0.64 21.44 -11.71
CA ASN A 12 0.21 21.88 -13.05
C ASN A 12 -0.97 21.08 -13.59
N CYS A 13 -1.58 20.19 -12.77
CA CYS A 13 -2.70 19.36 -13.18
C CYS A 13 -4.02 20.13 -13.05
N ASP A 14 -4.94 19.92 -14.02
CA ASP A 14 -6.28 20.51 -13.98
C ASP A 14 -7.13 19.79 -12.94
N PRO A 15 -7.64 20.49 -11.89
CA PRO A 15 -8.48 19.86 -10.87
C PRO A 15 -9.82 19.34 -11.39
N LYS A 16 -10.26 19.80 -12.55
CA LYS A 16 -11.53 19.37 -13.16
C LYS A 16 -11.44 18.01 -13.86
N ILE A 17 -10.23 17.52 -14.12
CA ILE A 17 -10.01 16.26 -14.81
C ILE A 17 -9.84 15.15 -13.76
N LYS A 18 -10.77 14.20 -13.72
CA LYS A 18 -10.76 13.11 -12.74
C LYS A 18 -9.49 12.24 -12.79
N LYS A 19 -8.93 12.06 -13.99
CA LYS A 19 -7.69 11.29 -14.16
C LYS A 19 -6.48 11.90 -13.48
N ASN A 20 -6.55 13.19 -13.11
CA ASN A 20 -5.48 13.87 -12.38
C ASN A 20 -5.54 13.61 -10.87
N PHE A 21 -6.59 12.95 -10.38
CA PHE A 21 -6.66 12.48 -9.00
C PHE A 21 -5.90 11.18 -8.88
N ARG A 22 -4.82 11.20 -8.13
CA ARG A 22 -3.92 10.05 -7.96
C ARG A 22 -3.68 9.77 -6.49
N THR A 23 -3.94 8.54 -6.06
CA THR A 23 -3.50 8.08 -4.74
C THR A 23 -1.98 7.96 -4.70
N ARG A 24 -1.43 7.82 -3.51
CA ARG A 24 0.00 7.54 -3.35
C ARG A 24 0.31 6.16 -3.91
N CYS A 25 1.56 5.92 -4.26
CA CYS A 25 1.92 4.78 -5.10
C CYS A 25 1.80 3.43 -4.40
N SER A 26 1.33 2.45 -5.15
CA SER A 26 1.34 1.04 -4.84
C SER A 26 1.06 0.28 -6.13
N ALA A 27 1.31 -1.00 -6.15
CA ALA A 27 0.98 -1.86 -7.28
C ALA A 27 0.48 -3.21 -6.77
N LEU A 28 -0.49 -3.77 -7.47
CA LEU A 28 -0.96 -5.12 -7.20
C LEU A 28 -0.77 -5.96 -8.44
N ILE A 29 -0.10 -7.10 -8.27
CA ILE A 29 0.14 -8.06 -9.34
C ILE A 29 -0.72 -9.29 -9.07
N LYS A 30 -1.60 -9.62 -10.03
CA LYS A 30 -2.39 -10.85 -9.99
C LYS A 30 -1.69 -11.90 -10.84
N PHE A 31 -1.30 -12.99 -10.20
CA PHE A 31 -0.62 -14.08 -10.88
C PHE A 31 -1.01 -15.41 -10.23
N ASP A 32 -1.45 -16.36 -11.06
CA ASP A 32 -1.73 -17.75 -10.63
C ASP A 32 -2.70 -17.82 -9.44
N ASN A 33 -3.80 -17.03 -9.50
CA ASN A 33 -4.81 -16.89 -8.45
C ASN A 33 -4.27 -16.31 -7.14
N GLN A 34 -3.11 -15.66 -7.17
CA GLN A 34 -2.52 -14.98 -6.02
C GLN A 34 -2.43 -13.48 -6.28
N ASN A 35 -2.51 -12.72 -5.20
CA ASN A 35 -2.36 -11.26 -5.22
C ASN A 35 -1.07 -10.87 -4.50
N PHE A 36 -0.15 -10.26 -5.23
CA PHE A 36 1.12 -9.76 -4.71
C PHE A 36 1.05 -8.24 -4.64
N LEU A 37 1.20 -7.70 -3.45
CA LEU A 37 1.17 -6.26 -3.22
C LEU A 37 2.60 -5.72 -3.19
N ILE A 38 2.86 -4.67 -3.95
CA ILE A 38 4.13 -3.94 -3.94
C ILE A 38 3.91 -2.65 -3.15
N ASP A 39 4.53 -2.55 -2.00
CA ASP A 39 4.43 -1.47 -1.04
C ASP A 39 3.02 -1.29 -0.45
N THR A 40 2.96 -0.83 0.78
CA THR A 40 1.70 -0.50 1.46
C THR A 40 1.58 1.03 1.54
N SER A 41 0.87 1.58 0.57
CA SER A 41 0.59 3.02 0.53
C SER A 41 -0.25 3.44 1.73
N PRO A 42 -0.09 4.68 2.23
CA PRO A 42 -1.04 5.23 3.20
C PRO A 42 -2.48 5.28 2.67
N ASP A 43 -2.69 5.18 1.36
CA ASP A 43 -4.01 5.10 0.74
C ASP A 43 -4.47 3.66 0.49
N LEU A 44 -3.82 2.67 1.08
CA LEU A 44 -4.04 1.25 0.78
C LEU A 44 -5.51 0.84 0.95
N ARG A 45 -6.15 1.27 2.02
CA ARG A 45 -7.56 0.96 2.26
C ARG A 45 -8.43 1.37 1.07
N THR A 46 -8.31 2.61 0.61
CA THR A 46 -9.06 3.13 -0.53
C THR A 46 -8.73 2.36 -1.81
N GLN A 47 -7.45 2.09 -2.03
CA GLN A 47 -6.99 1.36 -3.22
C GLN A 47 -7.59 -0.05 -3.29
N LEU A 48 -7.57 -0.77 -2.17
CA LEU A 48 -8.12 -2.13 -2.10
C LEU A 48 -9.64 -2.14 -2.27
N LEU A 49 -10.35 -1.21 -1.63
CA LEU A 49 -11.80 -1.14 -1.73
C LEU A 49 -12.27 -0.79 -3.14
N LEU A 50 -11.64 0.20 -3.79
CA LEU A 50 -11.99 0.61 -5.15
C LEU A 50 -11.77 -0.52 -6.16
N ASN A 51 -10.75 -1.34 -5.96
CA ASN A 51 -10.40 -2.44 -6.86
C ASN A 51 -11.01 -3.77 -6.44
N LYS A 52 -11.83 -3.78 -5.39
CA LYS A 52 -12.51 -4.97 -4.87
C LYS A 52 -11.57 -6.12 -4.55
N ILE A 53 -10.41 -5.79 -3.99
CA ILE A 53 -9.39 -6.78 -3.62
C ILE A 53 -9.80 -7.43 -2.28
N LYS A 54 -9.93 -8.76 -2.28
CA LYS A 54 -10.39 -9.51 -1.11
C LYS A 54 -9.28 -10.33 -0.45
N THR A 55 -8.17 -10.56 -1.13
CA THR A 55 -7.05 -11.34 -0.61
C THR A 55 -5.73 -10.68 -0.95
N ILE A 56 -4.76 -10.83 -0.06
CA ILE A 56 -3.37 -10.46 -0.29
C ILE A 56 -2.51 -11.63 0.17
N ASP A 57 -1.76 -12.21 -0.75
CA ASP A 57 -0.98 -13.42 -0.49
C ASP A 57 0.45 -13.12 -0.08
N LYS A 58 1.05 -12.08 -0.64
CA LYS A 58 2.42 -11.66 -0.35
C LYS A 58 2.55 -10.16 -0.49
N VAL A 59 3.45 -9.57 0.30
CA VAL A 59 3.79 -8.15 0.22
C VAL A 59 5.29 -7.99 0.00
N PHE A 60 5.64 -7.15 -0.95
CA PHE A 60 7.02 -6.82 -1.26
C PHE A 60 7.24 -5.32 -1.02
N TYR A 61 8.25 -4.97 -0.25
CA TYR A 61 8.59 -3.57 -0.02
C TYR A 61 9.81 -3.18 -0.83
N THR A 62 9.69 -2.07 -1.56
CA THR A 62 10.79 -1.53 -2.35
C THR A 62 11.80 -0.79 -1.47
N HIS A 63 11.31 0.00 -0.51
CA HIS A 63 12.14 0.73 0.44
C HIS A 63 11.30 1.21 1.63
N LEU A 64 11.93 1.92 2.57
CA LEU A 64 11.34 2.20 3.89
C LEU A 64 10.58 3.53 4.02
N HIS A 65 10.49 4.35 2.97
CA HIS A 65 9.82 5.65 3.06
C HIS A 65 8.34 5.52 3.45
N ALA A 66 7.78 6.60 4.02
CA ALA A 66 6.41 6.60 4.52
C ALA A 66 5.37 6.28 3.44
N ASP A 67 5.58 6.76 2.22
CA ASP A 67 4.69 6.49 1.09
C ASP A 67 4.57 5.00 0.78
N GLN A 68 5.58 4.21 1.15
CA GLN A 68 5.67 2.78 0.87
C GLN A 68 5.31 1.90 2.06
N THR A 69 5.40 2.41 3.28
CA THR A 69 5.30 1.57 4.48
C THR A 69 4.11 1.89 5.39
N HIS A 70 3.60 3.11 5.39
CA HIS A 70 2.66 3.56 6.42
C HIS A 70 1.23 3.05 6.23
N GLY A 71 0.94 2.31 5.16
CA GLY A 71 -0.34 1.59 5.00
C GLY A 71 -0.33 0.18 5.57
N ILE A 72 0.72 -0.23 6.23
CA ILE A 72 0.90 -1.62 6.70
C ILE A 72 -0.24 -2.10 7.60
N ASN A 73 -0.86 -1.23 8.39
CA ASN A 73 -1.95 -1.60 9.28
C ASN A 73 -3.20 -2.09 8.53
N ASP A 74 -3.37 -1.69 7.29
CA ASP A 74 -4.50 -2.15 6.48
C ASP A 74 -4.36 -3.60 6.00
N LEU A 75 -3.24 -4.24 6.29
CA LEU A 75 -3.07 -5.69 6.09
C LEU A 75 -3.73 -6.51 7.20
N ARG A 76 -3.94 -5.92 8.37
CA ARG A 76 -4.47 -6.63 9.54
C ARG A 76 -5.83 -7.30 9.30
N PRO A 77 -6.80 -6.66 8.63
CA PRO A 77 -8.08 -7.32 8.35
C PRO A 77 -7.94 -8.64 7.59
N PHE A 78 -6.96 -8.73 6.69
CA PHE A 78 -6.71 -9.95 5.93
C PHE A 78 -6.17 -11.07 6.83
N TYR A 79 -5.28 -10.72 7.76
CA TYR A 79 -4.80 -11.67 8.76
C TYR A 79 -5.94 -12.15 9.65
N LEU A 80 -6.78 -11.24 10.15
CA LEU A 80 -7.88 -11.58 11.04
C LEU A 80 -8.91 -12.48 10.36
N LYS A 81 -9.20 -12.22 9.10
CA LYS A 81 -10.17 -13.00 8.32
C LYS A 81 -9.65 -14.42 8.04
N ASN A 82 -8.40 -14.56 7.66
CA ASN A 82 -7.84 -15.82 7.19
C ASN A 82 -7.08 -16.59 8.27
N GLN A 83 -6.82 -15.96 9.42
CA GLN A 83 -6.00 -16.53 10.51
C GLN A 83 -4.63 -17.02 10.04
N LYS A 84 -4.09 -16.33 9.03
CA LYS A 84 -2.82 -16.69 8.40
C LYS A 84 -1.97 -15.44 8.22
N GLN A 85 -0.71 -15.53 8.63
CA GLN A 85 0.24 -14.46 8.44
C GLN A 85 0.52 -14.21 6.95
N ILE A 86 0.65 -12.96 6.59
CA ILE A 86 1.00 -12.58 5.22
C ILE A 86 2.53 -12.49 5.13
N PRO A 87 3.18 -13.31 4.27
CA PRO A 87 4.62 -13.19 4.06
C PRO A 87 4.98 -11.81 3.51
N VAL A 88 6.00 -11.21 4.10
CA VAL A 88 6.51 -9.89 3.71
C VAL A 88 7.98 -10.04 3.31
N TYR A 89 8.31 -9.49 2.15
CA TYR A 89 9.66 -9.54 1.59
C TYR A 89 10.21 -8.12 1.50
N ALA A 90 11.37 -7.90 2.09
CA ALA A 90 12.03 -6.61 2.11
C ALA A 90 13.53 -6.80 2.27
N ASP A 91 14.32 -5.80 1.92
CA ASP A 91 15.75 -5.83 2.21
C ASP A 91 16.01 -5.71 3.72
N LYS A 92 17.26 -5.89 4.12
CA LYS A 92 17.64 -5.88 5.53
C LYS A 92 17.31 -4.57 6.24
N LYS A 93 17.59 -3.45 5.58
CA LYS A 93 17.36 -2.12 6.12
C LYS A 93 15.88 -1.83 6.33
N THR A 94 15.06 -2.14 5.32
CA THR A 94 13.60 -1.98 5.38
C THR A 94 13.00 -2.91 6.42
N SER A 95 13.45 -4.16 6.51
CA SER A 95 12.98 -5.12 7.50
C SER A 95 13.23 -4.63 8.92
N LYS A 96 14.42 -4.12 9.21
CA LYS A 96 14.74 -3.54 10.52
C LYS A 96 13.84 -2.37 10.87
N PHE A 97 13.62 -1.49 9.90
CA PHE A 97 12.72 -0.34 10.07
C PHE A 97 11.29 -0.79 10.40
N LEU A 98 10.76 -1.76 9.65
CA LEU A 98 9.40 -2.26 9.87
C LEU A 98 9.25 -2.89 11.26
N TYR A 99 10.21 -3.70 11.68
CA TYR A 99 10.18 -4.32 13.00
C TYR A 99 10.23 -3.30 14.13
N SER A 100 11.08 -2.27 14.02
CA SER A 100 11.20 -1.27 15.08
C SER A 100 10.02 -0.29 15.12
N THR A 101 9.46 0.05 13.97
CA THR A 101 8.41 1.07 13.85
C THR A 101 7.01 0.49 14.07
N PHE A 102 6.76 -0.72 13.60
CA PHE A 102 5.44 -1.35 13.62
C PHE A 102 5.45 -2.66 14.44
N LYS A 103 5.98 -2.60 15.65
CA LYS A 103 6.10 -3.76 16.55
C LYS A 103 4.78 -4.42 16.91
N TYR A 104 3.77 -3.63 16.92
CA TYR A 104 2.44 -4.11 17.27
C TYR A 104 1.82 -4.83 16.05
#